data_86afa7ca4e9bb60b9d97a9b9a542bac5
#
_entry.id   86afa7ca4e9bb60b9d97a9b9a542bac5
#
_cell.length_a   1.000
_cell.length_b   1.000
_cell.length_c   1.000
_cell.angle_alpha   90.00
_cell.angle_beta   90.00
_cell.angle_gamma   90.00
#
_symmetry.space_group_name_H-M   'P 1'
#
loop_
_entity.id
_entity.type
_entity.pdbx_description
1 polymer ?
#
loop_
_entity_poly.entity_id
_entity_poly.type
_entity_poly.pdbx_seq_one_letter_code
_entity_poly.pdbx_strand_id
1 'polypeptide(L)'
;MAYAVYLSGEIHSDWREEIMEGARALGLPIEFSTPVITHDASDNVGVAILGDEDSGFWKDHKAAKINAIRIKSGIENADIVIIKFGEKYRQWNAAFDAGQAAALGKSYIVIHPEDFTHALKEVDAQAMAVAQTSDQVVKILKYITTQE
;
A
#
# COMPACT_ATOMS: atom_id res chain seq x y z
N MET A 1 16.12 -5.59 -15.54
CA MET A 1 15.50 -4.43 -14.86
C MET A 1 14.55 -4.90 -13.80
N ALA A 2 14.60 -4.30 -12.63
CA ALA A 2 13.67 -4.63 -11.56
C ALA A 2 12.38 -3.78 -11.67
N TYR A 3 11.25 -4.40 -11.35
CA TYR A 3 9.98 -3.69 -11.19
C TYR A 3 9.93 -3.06 -9.80
N ALA A 4 9.51 -1.82 -9.71
CA ALA A 4 9.27 -1.13 -8.45
C ALA A 4 7.82 -1.37 -7.99
N VAL A 5 7.62 -1.99 -6.85
CA VAL A 5 6.30 -2.32 -6.30
C VAL A 5 6.13 -1.67 -4.93
N TYR A 6 5.10 -0.85 -4.78
CA TYR A 6 4.75 -0.19 -3.53
C TYR A 6 3.60 -0.92 -2.84
N LEU A 7 3.78 -1.27 -1.57
CA LEU A 7 2.81 -2.01 -0.78
C LEU A 7 2.08 -1.09 0.19
N SER A 8 0.88 -0.67 -0.16
CA SER A 8 0.02 0.23 0.60
C SER A 8 -1.08 -0.55 1.35
N GLY A 9 -1.63 0.04 2.38
CA GLY A 9 -2.84 -0.46 3.01
C GLY A 9 -2.66 -0.89 4.46
N GLU A 10 -3.44 -1.86 4.91
CA GLU A 10 -3.54 -2.23 6.31
C GLU A 10 -2.17 -2.65 6.90
N ILE A 11 -2.01 -2.42 8.21
CA ILE A 11 -0.73 -2.62 8.92
C ILE A 11 -0.83 -3.64 10.06
N HIS A 12 -1.91 -4.44 10.10
CA HIS A 12 -2.22 -5.32 11.22
C HIS A 12 -2.00 -6.81 10.95
N SER A 13 -1.52 -7.18 9.77
CA SER A 13 -1.20 -8.55 9.39
C SER A 13 0.12 -8.63 8.62
N ASP A 14 0.60 -9.84 8.37
CA ASP A 14 1.89 -10.10 7.74
C ASP A 14 1.82 -10.17 6.19
N TRP A 15 0.79 -9.59 5.60
CA TRP A 15 0.57 -9.70 4.16
C TRP A 15 1.72 -9.14 3.31
N ARG A 16 2.40 -8.08 3.78
CA ARG A 16 3.56 -7.53 3.08
C ARG A 16 4.72 -8.52 3.04
N GLU A 17 5.02 -9.09 4.19
CA GLU A 17 6.06 -10.12 4.32
C GLU A 17 5.74 -11.34 3.47
N GLU A 18 4.49 -11.78 3.44
CA GLU A 18 4.05 -12.91 2.62
C GLU A 18 4.31 -12.66 1.13
N ILE A 19 4.00 -11.47 0.63
CA ILE A 19 4.24 -11.10 -0.77
C ILE A 19 5.75 -10.99 -1.05
N MET A 20 6.48 -10.29 -0.19
CA MET A 20 7.92 -10.11 -0.37
C MET A 20 8.69 -11.43 -0.33
N GLU A 21 8.37 -12.30 0.60
CA GLU A 21 8.99 -13.63 0.71
C GLU A 21 8.60 -14.53 -0.45
N GLY A 22 7.33 -14.51 -0.86
CA GLY A 22 6.86 -15.27 -2.02
C GLY A 22 7.58 -14.86 -3.30
N ALA A 23 7.76 -13.57 -3.53
CA ALA A 23 8.49 -13.04 -4.67
C ALA A 23 9.98 -13.42 -4.62
N ARG A 24 10.58 -13.33 -3.44
CA ARG A 24 12.00 -13.70 -3.22
C ARG A 24 12.23 -15.17 -3.47
N ALA A 25 11.35 -16.04 -2.97
CA ALA A 25 11.46 -17.48 -3.17
C ALA A 25 11.41 -17.89 -4.64
N LEU A 26 10.72 -17.12 -5.47
CA LEU A 26 10.63 -17.32 -6.92
C LEU A 26 11.71 -16.57 -7.70
N GLY A 27 12.57 -15.79 -7.04
CA GLY A 27 13.61 -15.00 -7.67
C GLY A 27 13.08 -13.92 -8.60
N LEU A 28 11.91 -13.34 -8.31
CA LEU A 28 11.31 -12.32 -9.16
C LEU A 28 12.11 -11.00 -9.12
N PRO A 29 12.26 -10.32 -10.26
CA PRO A 29 13.02 -9.07 -10.35
C PRO A 29 12.20 -7.89 -9.83
N ILE A 30 11.95 -7.84 -8.52
CA ILE A 30 11.10 -6.83 -7.89
C ILE A 30 11.83 -6.15 -6.75
N GLU A 31 11.74 -4.84 -6.71
CA GLU A 31 12.12 -4.01 -5.56
C GLU A 31 10.85 -3.50 -4.88
N PHE A 32 10.70 -3.85 -3.60
CA PHE A 32 9.54 -3.45 -2.81
C PHE A 32 9.81 -2.19 -1.99
N SER A 33 8.80 -1.35 -1.86
CA SER A 33 8.76 -0.23 -0.94
C SER A 33 7.44 -0.20 -0.18
N THR A 34 7.46 0.41 1.01
CA THR A 34 6.30 0.47 1.91
C THR A 34 6.21 1.84 2.57
N PRO A 35 5.01 2.24 3.05
CA PRO A 35 4.93 3.34 4.00
C PRO A 35 5.56 2.94 5.35
N VAL A 36 5.59 3.85 6.31
CA VAL A 36 5.93 3.49 7.68
C VAL A 36 4.79 2.66 8.25
N ILE A 37 5.08 1.40 8.59
CA ILE A 37 4.09 0.42 9.05
C ILE A 37 3.98 0.32 10.58
N THR A 38 4.88 0.97 11.31
CA THR A 38 4.82 1.07 12.77
C THR A 38 3.95 2.25 13.15
N HIS A 39 2.81 1.98 13.77
CA HIS A 39 1.80 2.97 14.10
C HIS A 39 2.37 4.14 14.93
N ASP A 40 3.06 3.83 16.01
CA ASP A 40 3.65 4.85 16.90
C ASP A 40 4.69 5.72 16.18
N ALA A 41 5.56 5.13 15.39
CA ALA A 41 6.56 5.87 14.63
C ALA A 41 5.91 6.78 13.59
N SER A 42 4.85 6.31 12.91
CA SER A 42 4.10 7.08 11.93
C SER A 42 3.38 8.26 12.60
N ASP A 43 2.68 8.02 13.70
CA ASP A 43 1.88 9.05 14.37
C ASP A 43 2.72 10.11 15.08
N ASN A 44 3.93 9.77 15.52
CA ASN A 44 4.78 10.64 16.31
C ASN A 44 5.88 11.36 15.49
N VAL A 45 6.03 11.08 14.21
CA VAL A 45 7.11 11.65 13.41
C VAL A 45 7.10 13.18 13.37
N GLY A 46 5.91 13.79 13.35
CA GLY A 46 5.79 15.25 13.32
C GLY A 46 6.29 15.91 14.59
N VAL A 47 5.83 15.44 15.74
CA VAL A 47 6.25 16.00 17.04
C VAL A 47 7.69 15.64 17.38
N ALA A 48 8.18 14.47 16.96
CA ALA A 48 9.55 14.07 17.16
C ALA A 48 10.56 14.99 16.44
N ILE A 49 10.19 15.50 15.26
CA ILE A 49 11.06 16.36 14.44
C ILE A 49 10.78 17.84 14.67
N LEU A 50 9.50 18.23 14.73
CA LEU A 50 9.08 19.63 14.71
C LEU A 50 8.61 20.16 16.08
N GLY A 51 8.62 19.33 17.11
CA GLY A 51 8.18 19.70 18.45
C GLY A 51 6.72 19.36 18.75
N ASP A 52 6.38 19.44 20.04
CA ASP A 52 5.08 19.07 20.55
C ASP A 52 3.96 20.01 20.09
N GLU A 53 2.73 19.49 20.13
CA GLU A 53 1.51 20.21 19.86
C GLU A 53 0.52 20.03 21.02
N ASP A 54 -0.29 21.06 21.29
CA ASP A 54 -1.27 21.06 22.38
C ASP A 54 -2.50 20.21 22.09
N SER A 55 -2.78 19.90 20.81
CA SER A 55 -3.94 19.11 20.41
C SER A 55 -3.57 17.92 19.55
N GLY A 56 -4.35 16.84 19.68
CA GLY A 56 -4.23 15.67 18.84
C GLY A 56 -4.40 15.96 17.35
N PHE A 57 -5.29 16.91 17.02
CA PHE A 57 -5.50 17.32 15.63
C PHE A 57 -4.21 17.83 14.97
N TRP A 58 -3.49 18.74 15.61
CA TRP A 58 -2.26 19.30 15.06
C TRP A 58 -1.11 18.30 15.07
N LYS A 59 -1.06 17.43 16.08
CA LYS A 59 -0.11 16.34 16.14
C LYS A 59 -0.27 15.40 14.93
N ASP A 60 -1.49 14.95 14.69
CA ASP A 60 -1.80 14.07 13.55
C ASP A 60 -1.56 14.78 12.22
N HIS A 61 -1.91 16.05 12.13
CA HIS A 61 -1.72 16.86 10.92
C HIS A 61 -0.25 16.99 10.54
N LYS A 62 0.65 17.25 11.52
CA LYS A 62 2.10 17.27 11.28
C LYS A 62 2.61 15.92 10.77
N ALA A 63 2.22 14.84 11.44
CA ALA A 63 2.62 13.49 11.06
C ALA A 63 2.10 13.12 9.66
N ALA A 64 0.83 13.39 9.39
CA ALA A 64 0.21 13.09 8.10
C ALA A 64 0.90 13.81 6.94
N LYS A 65 1.30 15.07 7.11
CA LYS A 65 1.99 15.83 6.08
C LYS A 65 3.38 15.27 5.75
N ILE A 66 4.15 14.90 6.77
CA ILE A 66 5.46 14.29 6.57
C ILE A 66 5.32 12.91 5.92
N ASN A 67 4.43 12.09 6.42
CA ASN A 67 4.15 10.76 5.85
C ASN A 67 3.64 10.85 4.41
N ALA A 68 2.86 11.88 4.08
CA ALA A 68 2.36 12.10 2.73
C ALA A 68 3.48 12.26 1.69
N ILE A 69 4.60 12.85 2.05
CA ILE A 69 5.78 12.94 1.17
C ILE A 69 6.28 11.54 0.81
N ARG A 70 6.43 10.68 1.80
CA ARG A 70 6.91 9.32 1.64
C ARG A 70 5.94 8.46 0.80
N ILE A 71 4.65 8.56 1.11
CA ILE A 71 3.59 7.82 0.40
C ILE A 71 3.51 8.27 -1.06
N LYS A 72 3.46 9.57 -1.29
CA LYS A 72 3.40 10.13 -2.64
C LYS A 72 4.60 9.72 -3.48
N SER A 73 5.80 9.82 -2.94
CA SER A 73 7.01 9.39 -3.62
C SER A 73 7.00 7.89 -3.91
N GLY A 74 6.52 7.08 -2.98
CA GLY A 74 6.38 5.63 -3.16
C GLY A 74 5.46 5.29 -4.32
N ILE A 75 4.30 5.93 -4.40
CA ILE A 75 3.33 5.72 -5.48
C ILE A 75 3.89 6.24 -6.81
N GLU A 76 4.45 7.44 -6.84
CA GLU A 76 5.01 8.04 -8.06
C GLU A 76 6.14 7.22 -8.67
N ASN A 77 6.98 6.62 -7.85
CA ASN A 77 8.13 5.83 -8.29
C ASN A 77 7.79 4.36 -8.56
N ALA A 78 6.59 3.90 -8.21
CA ALA A 78 6.19 2.53 -8.43
C ALA A 78 5.78 2.26 -9.88
N ASP A 79 6.08 1.07 -10.37
CA ASP A 79 5.48 0.52 -11.58
C ASP A 79 4.11 -0.10 -11.27
N ILE A 80 4.00 -0.71 -10.09
CA ILE A 80 2.79 -1.38 -9.63
C ILE A 80 2.56 -1.00 -8.16
N VAL A 81 1.33 -0.65 -7.82
CA VAL A 81 0.90 -0.41 -6.43
C VAL A 81 0.00 -1.55 -5.99
N ILE A 82 0.28 -2.14 -4.84
CA ILE A 82 -0.57 -3.17 -4.26
C ILE A 82 -1.19 -2.62 -2.99
N ILE A 83 -2.50 -2.71 -2.88
CA ILE A 83 -3.26 -2.06 -1.82
C ILE A 83 -4.13 -3.09 -1.13
N LYS A 84 -3.90 -3.32 0.17
CA LYS A 84 -4.71 -4.25 0.95
C LYS A 84 -5.68 -3.53 1.87
N PHE A 85 -6.94 -3.95 1.79
CA PHE A 85 -8.01 -3.62 2.74
C PHE A 85 -8.24 -4.82 3.66
N GLY A 86 -7.97 -4.66 4.94
CA GLY A 86 -8.15 -5.70 5.94
C GLY A 86 -9.45 -5.53 6.73
N GLU A 87 -9.82 -6.57 7.48
CA GLU A 87 -11.05 -6.60 8.28
C GLU A 87 -10.95 -5.80 9.58
N LYS A 88 -9.73 -5.63 10.11
CA LYS A 88 -9.49 -4.87 11.32
C LYS A 88 -9.35 -3.39 10.99
N TYR A 89 -10.26 -2.58 11.46
CA TYR A 89 -10.38 -1.16 11.17
C TYR A 89 -10.72 -0.85 9.70
N ARG A 90 -11.12 0.38 9.47
CA ARG A 90 -11.38 0.90 8.12
C ARG A 90 -10.11 1.56 7.59
N GLN A 91 -9.67 1.15 6.41
CA GLN A 91 -8.48 1.71 5.77
C GLN A 91 -8.88 2.81 4.78
N TRP A 92 -9.39 3.93 5.27
CA TRP A 92 -9.70 5.08 4.42
C TRP A 92 -8.47 5.62 3.70
N ASN A 93 -7.31 5.58 4.37
CA ASN A 93 -6.04 5.97 3.76
C ASN A 93 -5.67 5.07 2.57
N ALA A 94 -5.97 3.80 2.63
CA ALA A 94 -5.76 2.88 1.51
C ALA A 94 -6.64 3.24 0.30
N ALA A 95 -7.89 3.65 0.53
CA ALA A 95 -8.77 4.14 -0.53
C ALA A 95 -8.23 5.44 -1.15
N PHE A 96 -7.69 6.33 -0.33
CA PHE A 96 -7.04 7.55 -0.81
C PHE A 96 -5.80 7.22 -1.67
N ASP A 97 -4.98 6.27 -1.26
CA ASP A 97 -3.81 5.83 -2.03
C ASP A 97 -4.22 5.21 -3.37
N ALA A 98 -5.30 4.42 -3.40
CA ALA A 98 -5.85 3.89 -4.65
C ALA A 98 -6.28 5.01 -5.60
N GLY A 99 -6.94 6.03 -5.09
CA GLY A 99 -7.33 7.21 -5.87
C GLY A 99 -6.12 7.97 -6.42
N GLN A 100 -5.05 8.12 -5.63
CA GLN A 100 -3.81 8.72 -6.10
C GLN A 100 -3.16 7.88 -7.21
N ALA A 101 -3.06 6.58 -7.01
CA ALA A 101 -2.51 5.67 -8.02
C ALA A 101 -3.29 5.76 -9.33
N ALA A 102 -4.62 5.73 -9.26
CA ALA A 102 -5.49 5.88 -10.43
C ALA A 102 -5.28 7.22 -11.14
N ALA A 103 -5.26 8.31 -10.39
CA ALA A 103 -5.09 9.67 -10.95
C ALA A 103 -3.71 9.85 -11.60
N LEU A 104 -2.68 9.20 -11.08
CA LEU A 104 -1.32 9.22 -11.64
C LEU A 104 -1.12 8.22 -12.79
N GLY A 105 -2.15 7.48 -13.17
CA GLY A 105 -2.07 6.47 -14.23
C GLY A 105 -1.24 5.25 -13.86
N LYS A 106 -1.11 4.95 -12.57
CA LYS A 106 -0.38 3.77 -12.10
C LYS A 106 -1.27 2.53 -12.15
N SER A 107 -0.68 1.40 -12.53
CA SER A 107 -1.32 0.10 -12.37
C SER A 107 -1.40 -0.25 -10.90
N TYR A 108 -2.59 -0.62 -10.40
CA TYR A 108 -2.69 -1.11 -9.02
C TYR A 108 -3.51 -2.38 -8.92
N ILE A 109 -3.17 -3.17 -7.91
CA ILE A 109 -3.82 -4.43 -7.55
C ILE A 109 -4.41 -4.24 -6.15
N VAL A 110 -5.66 -4.65 -5.98
CA VAL A 110 -6.35 -4.56 -4.69
C VAL A 110 -6.44 -5.95 -4.07
N ILE A 111 -6.26 -6.02 -2.76
CA ILE A 111 -6.51 -7.24 -1.97
C ILE A 111 -7.59 -6.91 -0.96
N HIS A 112 -8.70 -7.62 -1.02
CA HIS A 112 -9.75 -7.54 0.00
C HIS A 112 -10.62 -8.79 0.03
N PRO A 113 -11.31 -9.09 1.17
CA PRO A 113 -12.28 -10.17 1.23
C PRO A 113 -13.48 -9.88 0.32
N GLU A 114 -14.17 -10.92 -0.10
CA GLU A 114 -15.35 -10.83 -0.97
C GLU A 114 -16.43 -9.92 -0.39
N ASP A 115 -16.59 -9.92 0.93
CA ASP A 115 -17.58 -9.10 1.64
C ASP A 115 -17.40 -7.59 1.41
N PHE A 116 -16.23 -7.14 1.00
CA PHE A 116 -15.94 -5.73 0.77
C PHE A 116 -16.21 -5.27 -0.67
N THR A 117 -16.62 -6.18 -1.55
CA THR A 117 -16.79 -5.88 -2.97
C THR A 117 -17.73 -4.71 -3.22
N HIS A 118 -18.89 -4.67 -2.55
CA HIS A 118 -19.82 -3.55 -2.72
C HIS A 118 -19.23 -2.22 -2.19
N ALA A 119 -18.61 -2.25 -1.01
CA ALA A 119 -18.05 -1.04 -0.40
C ALA A 119 -16.89 -0.46 -1.22
N LEU A 120 -16.10 -1.32 -1.86
CA LEU A 120 -14.92 -0.95 -2.62
C LEU A 120 -15.14 -0.95 -4.15
N LYS A 121 -16.37 -0.94 -4.60
CA LYS A 121 -16.69 -1.04 -6.04
C LYS A 121 -16.00 0.02 -6.90
N GLU A 122 -15.86 1.23 -6.41
CA GLU A 122 -15.20 2.31 -7.15
C GLU A 122 -13.67 2.16 -7.14
N VAL A 123 -13.12 1.68 -6.04
CA VAL A 123 -11.69 1.33 -5.95
C VAL A 123 -11.37 0.18 -6.90
N ASP A 124 -12.20 -0.85 -6.90
CA ASP A 124 -12.03 -2.03 -7.75
C ASP A 124 -12.23 -1.72 -9.24
N ALA A 125 -13.08 -0.75 -9.56
CA ALA A 125 -13.41 -0.39 -10.94
C ALA A 125 -12.20 0.04 -11.78
N GLN A 126 -11.17 0.61 -11.18
CA GLN A 126 -9.96 1.05 -11.87
C GLN A 126 -8.74 0.19 -11.54
N ALA A 127 -8.90 -0.82 -10.69
CA ALA A 127 -7.83 -1.77 -10.40
C ALA A 127 -7.57 -2.68 -11.60
N MET A 128 -6.31 -3.06 -11.79
CA MET A 128 -5.92 -4.01 -12.85
C MET A 128 -6.21 -5.45 -12.44
N ALA A 129 -6.27 -5.73 -11.14
CA ALA A 129 -6.74 -6.99 -10.58
C ALA A 129 -7.29 -6.77 -9.19
N VAL A 130 -8.25 -7.61 -8.80
CA VAL A 130 -8.80 -7.68 -7.45
C VAL A 130 -8.53 -9.08 -6.92
N ALA A 131 -7.64 -9.19 -5.94
CA ALA A 131 -7.22 -10.45 -5.33
C ALA A 131 -7.84 -10.59 -3.93
N GLN A 132 -7.90 -11.80 -3.43
CA GLN A 132 -8.35 -12.09 -2.07
C GLN A 132 -7.19 -12.50 -1.16
N THR A 133 -6.08 -12.97 -1.73
CA THR A 133 -4.93 -13.50 -0.98
C THR A 133 -3.60 -12.96 -1.48
N SER A 134 -2.62 -12.96 -0.58
CA SER A 134 -1.22 -12.63 -0.92
C SER A 134 -0.65 -13.59 -1.98
N ASP A 135 -1.01 -14.87 -1.91
CA ASP A 135 -0.57 -15.88 -2.88
C ASP A 135 -1.04 -15.57 -4.31
N GLN A 136 -2.28 -15.12 -4.46
CA GLN A 136 -2.79 -14.68 -5.76
C GLN A 136 -1.96 -13.51 -6.32
N VAL A 137 -1.60 -12.55 -5.47
CA VAL A 137 -0.77 -11.42 -5.88
C VAL A 137 0.63 -11.88 -6.31
N VAL A 138 1.25 -12.79 -5.58
CA VAL A 138 2.56 -13.36 -5.96
C VAL A 138 2.48 -14.03 -7.34
N LYS A 139 1.42 -14.77 -7.63
CA LYS A 139 1.20 -15.39 -8.93
C LYS A 139 1.01 -14.37 -10.05
N ILE A 140 0.29 -13.28 -9.77
CA ILE A 140 0.15 -12.18 -10.73
C ILE A 140 1.51 -11.53 -11.00
N LEU A 141 2.27 -11.23 -9.95
CA LEU A 141 3.60 -10.64 -10.08
C LEU A 141 4.56 -11.57 -10.87
N LYS A 142 4.49 -12.88 -10.62
CA LYS A 142 5.26 -13.85 -11.41
C LYS A 142 4.91 -13.73 -12.88
N TYR A 143 3.64 -13.77 -13.24
CA TYR A 143 3.19 -13.66 -14.62
C TYR A 143 3.66 -12.38 -15.30
N ILE A 144 3.61 -11.26 -14.60
CA ILE A 144 3.98 -9.94 -15.14
C ILE A 144 5.50 -9.83 -15.35
N THR A 145 6.29 -10.41 -14.46
CA THR A 145 7.75 -10.18 -14.41
C THR A 145 8.57 -11.27 -15.08
N THR A 146 7.97 -12.38 -15.43
CA THR A 146 8.66 -13.50 -16.12
C THR A 146 8.14 -13.66 -17.54
N GLN A 147 9.05 -13.95 -18.47
CA GLN A 147 8.72 -14.28 -19.87
C GLN A 147 8.64 -15.79 -20.00
N GLU A 148 7.57 -16.39 -19.53
CA GLU A 148 7.29 -17.81 -19.79
C GLU A 148 6.10 -17.96 -20.73
#